data_66ef8dde4127fa4230abd16e195b149f
#
_entry.id   66ef8dde4127fa4230abd16e195b149f
#
_cell.length_a   1.000
_cell.length_b   1.000
_cell.length_c   1.000
_cell.angle_alpha   90.00
_cell.angle_beta   90.00
_cell.angle_gamma   90.00
#
_symmetry.space_group_name_H-M   'P 1'
#
loop_
_entity.id
_entity.type
_entity.pdbx_description
1 polymer ?
#
loop_
_entity_poly.entity_id
_entity_poly.type
_entity_poly.pdbx_seq_one_letter_code
_entity_poly.pdbx_strand_id
1 'polypeptide(L)'
;MIMENCDKSKCHCCRILLPSIAIAAGIALLGLFVSKGLTKIANQEQYVTVKGLAEREVMANRVVWALPYKCVSNDMQQLYDEIEKNREIVLSFIREGGITDEEIIISAPAVTDRLAQSYIPDNIKFRYQAEAVITVISPQVEKVMELMGKQIELMKDGVIISDEYNYQTQFEYTALNDIKPEMVEEATRKARAVAQKFADDSDCKLGNIRQATQGQFSITSDETTPQIKNIRVVTTVKYELK
;
A
#
# COMPACT_ATOMS: atom_id res chain seq x y z
N MET A 1 -43.00 10.86 98.31
CA MET A 1 -43.47 11.33 97.02
C MET A 1 -42.24 11.79 96.27
N ILE A 2 -41.49 10.81 95.81
CA ILE A 2 -40.24 10.98 95.10
C ILE A 2 -40.20 9.78 94.08
N MET A 3 -40.46 10.01 92.87
CA MET A 3 -40.02 9.15 91.73
C MET A 3 -40.70 9.71 90.45
N GLU A 4 -39.89 10.37 89.66
CA GLU A 4 -40.09 10.41 88.18
C GLU A 4 -39.21 11.50 87.62
N ASN A 5 -37.97 11.15 87.39
CA ASN A 5 -37.14 11.96 86.48
C ASN A 5 -35.87 11.15 86.09
N CYS A 6 -36.04 10.01 85.48
CA CYS A 6 -34.91 9.31 84.94
C CYS A 6 -35.39 8.50 83.70
N ASP A 7 -35.52 9.13 82.51
CA ASP A 7 -35.47 8.36 81.26
C ASP A 7 -35.58 9.20 79.98
N LYS A 8 -35.41 10.52 80.04
CA LYS A 8 -35.46 11.30 78.78
C LYS A 8 -34.11 11.59 78.15
N SER A 9 -33.00 11.46 78.87
CA SER A 9 -31.64 11.74 78.30
C SER A 9 -31.03 10.55 77.53
N LYS A 10 -31.36 9.34 77.93
CA LYS A 10 -30.88 8.11 77.21
C LYS A 10 -31.54 7.88 75.83
N CYS A 11 -32.74 8.36 75.66
CA CYS A 11 -33.47 8.18 74.40
C CYS A 11 -32.99 9.13 73.28
N HIS A 12 -32.45 10.28 73.63
CA HIS A 12 -31.97 11.28 72.69
C HIS A 12 -30.60 10.88 72.12
N CYS A 13 -29.70 10.32 72.97
CA CYS A 13 -28.40 9.82 72.52
C CYS A 13 -28.51 8.65 71.51
N CYS A 14 -29.43 7.66 71.76
CA CYS A 14 -29.67 6.55 70.81
C CYS A 14 -30.29 7.02 69.49
N ARG A 15 -31.11 8.07 69.51
CA ARG A 15 -31.79 8.58 68.35
C ARG A 15 -30.86 9.32 67.38
N ILE A 16 -29.71 9.84 67.83
CA ILE A 16 -28.67 10.51 67.05
C ILE A 16 -27.56 9.55 66.71
N LEU A 17 -27.19 8.61 67.55
CA LEU A 17 -26.13 7.64 67.35
C LEU A 17 -26.42 6.62 66.24
N LEU A 18 -27.65 6.12 66.10
CA LEU A 18 -28.03 5.18 65.03
C LEU A 18 -27.87 5.77 63.62
N PRO A 19 -28.39 6.95 63.29
CA PRO A 19 -28.21 7.52 61.98
C PRO A 19 -26.73 7.93 61.68
N SER A 20 -25.97 8.37 62.69
CA SER A 20 -24.57 8.70 62.48
C SER A 20 -23.69 7.47 62.20
N ILE A 21 -23.97 6.32 62.81
CA ILE A 21 -23.32 5.02 62.53
C ILE A 21 -23.72 4.55 61.11
N ALA A 22 -24.96 4.69 60.74
CA ALA A 22 -25.41 4.32 59.39
C ALA A 22 -24.77 5.16 58.29
N ILE A 23 -24.60 6.49 58.52
CA ILE A 23 -23.91 7.38 57.62
C ILE A 23 -22.41 7.03 57.56
N ALA A 24 -21.77 6.79 58.69
CA ALA A 24 -20.36 6.38 58.73
C ALA A 24 -20.11 5.05 58.01
N ALA A 25 -21.00 4.08 58.22
CA ALA A 25 -20.94 2.80 57.50
C ALA A 25 -21.17 2.97 56.00
N GLY A 26 -22.08 3.84 55.57
CA GLY A 26 -22.32 4.18 54.18
C GLY A 26 -21.09 4.81 53.51
N ILE A 27 -20.43 5.77 54.21
CA ILE A 27 -19.21 6.39 53.68
C ILE A 27 -18.05 5.38 53.62
N ALA A 28 -17.90 4.52 54.63
CA ALA A 28 -16.88 3.46 54.62
C ALA A 28 -17.10 2.46 53.48
N LEU A 29 -18.33 2.03 53.22
CA LEU A 29 -18.68 1.17 52.08
C LEU A 29 -18.40 1.86 50.74
N LEU A 30 -18.78 3.14 50.62
CA LEU A 30 -18.52 3.94 49.41
C LEU A 30 -17.01 4.09 49.19
N GLY A 31 -16.22 4.32 50.21
CA GLY A 31 -14.76 4.36 50.17
C GLY A 31 -14.15 3.03 49.70
N LEU A 32 -14.69 1.89 50.16
CA LEU A 32 -14.26 0.56 49.73
C LEU A 32 -14.62 0.29 48.25
N PHE A 33 -15.80 0.68 47.78
CA PHE A 33 -16.17 0.54 46.39
C PHE A 33 -15.35 1.46 45.48
N VAL A 34 -15.12 2.70 45.86
CA VAL A 34 -14.27 3.63 45.10
C VAL A 34 -12.82 3.13 45.07
N SER A 35 -12.28 2.67 46.23
CA SER A 35 -10.94 2.10 46.28
C SER A 35 -10.77 0.89 45.36
N LYS A 36 -11.73 -0.06 45.39
CA LYS A 36 -11.72 -1.21 44.46
C LYS A 36 -11.90 -0.81 43.00
N GLY A 37 -12.68 0.21 42.73
CA GLY A 37 -12.83 0.76 41.37
C GLY A 37 -11.55 1.42 40.87
N LEU A 38 -10.89 2.22 41.71
CA LEU A 38 -9.63 2.91 41.41
C LEU A 38 -8.46 1.91 41.27
N THR A 39 -8.38 0.88 42.12
CA THR A 39 -7.34 -0.15 41.99
C THR A 39 -7.51 -0.98 40.71
N LYS A 40 -8.75 -1.17 40.24
CA LYS A 40 -9.02 -1.84 38.95
C LYS A 40 -8.63 -0.98 37.74
N ILE A 41 -8.71 0.34 37.86
CA ILE A 41 -8.24 1.32 36.86
C ILE A 41 -6.73 1.53 36.98
N ALA A 42 -6.18 1.54 38.20
CA ALA A 42 -4.74 1.70 38.41
C ALA A 42 -3.91 0.46 38.09
N ASN A 43 -4.47 -0.74 38.13
CA ASN A 43 -3.93 -1.91 37.44
C ASN A 43 -4.13 -1.75 35.91
N GLN A 44 -3.51 -0.68 35.36
CA GLN A 44 -3.37 -0.52 33.94
C GLN A 44 -2.71 -1.79 33.44
N GLU A 45 -3.52 -2.54 32.73
CA GLU A 45 -3.15 -3.78 32.09
C GLU A 45 -1.82 -3.55 31.35
N GLN A 46 -0.80 -4.24 31.81
CA GLN A 46 0.51 -4.19 31.18
C GLN A 46 0.37 -4.74 29.77
N TYR A 47 0.89 -4.04 28.81
CA TYR A 47 0.86 -4.48 27.42
C TYR A 47 2.16 -4.13 26.71
N VAL A 48 2.48 -4.93 25.73
CA VAL A 48 3.57 -4.66 24.78
C VAL A 48 2.99 -4.45 23.39
N THR A 49 3.49 -3.42 22.71
CA THR A 49 3.16 -3.17 21.30
C THR A 49 4.37 -3.48 20.45
N VAL A 50 4.21 -4.40 19.52
CA VAL A 50 5.28 -4.88 18.66
C VAL A 50 4.89 -4.77 17.19
N LYS A 51 5.90 -4.73 16.32
CA LYS A 51 5.71 -4.74 14.89
C LYS A 51 6.37 -6.00 14.31
N GLY A 52 5.65 -6.67 13.44
CA GLY A 52 6.18 -7.75 12.62
C GLY A 52 6.23 -7.32 11.16
N LEU A 53 7.28 -7.70 10.48
CA LEU A 53 7.55 -7.38 9.08
C LEU A 53 7.56 -8.67 8.28
N ALA A 54 6.86 -8.68 7.15
CA ALA A 54 7.06 -9.65 6.08
C ALA A 54 7.46 -8.93 4.80
N GLU A 55 8.46 -9.46 4.13
CA GLU A 55 8.97 -9.00 2.85
C GLU A 55 9.13 -10.19 1.92
N ARG A 56 8.77 -9.97 0.65
CA ARG A 56 8.88 -11.00 -0.40
C ARG A 56 9.26 -10.36 -1.71
N GLU A 57 10.28 -10.89 -2.33
CA GLU A 57 10.63 -10.56 -3.71
C GLU A 57 9.87 -11.48 -4.66
N VAL A 58 9.24 -10.89 -5.66
CA VAL A 58 8.49 -11.59 -6.70
C VAL A 58 8.81 -11.01 -8.06
N MET A 59 8.76 -11.84 -9.10
CA MET A 59 8.84 -11.37 -10.47
C MET A 59 7.51 -10.72 -10.84
N ALA A 60 7.54 -9.59 -11.56
CA ALA A 60 6.37 -9.01 -12.20
C ALA A 60 5.69 -10.05 -13.09
N ASN A 61 4.38 -10.07 -13.10
CA ASN A 61 3.58 -10.98 -13.92
C ASN A 61 2.81 -10.28 -15.03
N ARG A 62 3.06 -8.99 -15.22
CA ARG A 62 2.55 -8.18 -16.32
C ARG A 62 3.57 -7.09 -16.65
N VAL A 63 3.76 -6.86 -17.95
CA VAL A 63 4.55 -5.75 -18.46
C VAL A 63 3.70 -4.91 -19.38
N VAL A 64 3.85 -3.60 -19.27
CA VAL A 64 3.27 -2.59 -20.17
C VAL A 64 4.45 -1.91 -20.84
N TRP A 65 4.66 -2.21 -22.10
CA TRP A 65 5.74 -1.68 -22.90
C TRP A 65 5.20 -0.82 -24.01
N ALA A 66 5.44 0.47 -23.96
CA ALA A 66 5.05 1.41 -24.98
C ALA A 66 6.19 1.66 -25.98
N LEU A 67 5.84 1.72 -27.25
CA LEU A 67 6.73 1.96 -28.38
C LEU A 67 6.25 3.22 -29.11
N PRO A 68 6.58 4.42 -28.59
CA PRO A 68 6.24 5.67 -29.28
C PRO A 68 7.19 5.93 -30.42
N TYR A 69 6.67 6.32 -31.57
CA TYR A 69 7.45 6.74 -32.74
C TYR A 69 6.88 8.01 -33.35
N LYS A 70 7.73 8.79 -33.99
CA LYS A 70 7.37 10.08 -34.59
C LYS A 70 7.62 10.07 -36.08
N CYS A 71 6.67 10.62 -36.82
CA CYS A 71 6.74 10.88 -38.24
C CYS A 71 6.63 12.38 -38.51
N VAL A 72 7.31 12.88 -39.53
CA VAL A 72 7.28 14.29 -39.90
C VAL A 72 7.19 14.44 -41.40
N SER A 73 6.32 15.32 -41.89
CA SER A 73 6.20 15.61 -43.34
C SER A 73 5.68 17.02 -43.56
N ASN A 74 5.86 17.51 -44.80
CA ASN A 74 5.20 18.73 -45.27
C ASN A 74 3.89 18.44 -45.99
N ASP A 75 3.64 17.17 -46.33
CA ASP A 75 2.43 16.69 -46.95
C ASP A 75 1.66 15.73 -46.03
N MET A 76 0.37 15.91 -45.89
CA MET A 76 -0.47 15.13 -44.99
C MET A 76 -0.61 13.67 -45.47
N GLN A 77 -0.68 13.43 -46.79
CA GLN A 77 -0.79 12.09 -47.32
C GLN A 77 0.50 11.29 -47.11
N GLN A 78 1.64 11.93 -47.35
CA GLN A 78 2.95 11.32 -47.07
C GLN A 78 3.12 11.02 -45.59
N LEU A 79 2.65 11.92 -44.70
CA LEU A 79 2.67 11.67 -43.28
C LEU A 79 1.86 10.42 -42.90
N TYR A 80 0.65 10.31 -43.45
CA TYR A 80 -0.18 9.14 -43.24
C TYR A 80 0.47 7.83 -43.71
N ASP A 81 1.01 7.84 -44.91
CA ASP A 81 1.68 6.66 -45.48
C ASP A 81 2.91 6.24 -44.66
N GLU A 82 3.65 7.21 -44.10
CA GLU A 82 4.78 6.96 -43.24
C GLU A 82 4.36 6.39 -41.87
N ILE A 83 3.29 6.89 -41.28
CA ILE A 83 2.71 6.34 -40.03
C ILE A 83 2.32 4.89 -40.24
N GLU A 84 1.59 4.58 -41.34
CA GLU A 84 1.13 3.23 -41.62
C GLU A 84 2.30 2.26 -41.87
N LYS A 85 3.30 2.70 -42.65
CA LYS A 85 4.52 1.95 -42.89
C LYS A 85 5.25 1.62 -41.56
N ASN A 86 5.49 2.60 -40.74
CA ASN A 86 6.18 2.41 -39.46
C ASN A 86 5.37 1.53 -38.52
N ARG A 87 4.03 1.66 -38.50
CA ARG A 87 3.14 0.79 -37.76
C ARG A 87 3.32 -0.67 -38.11
N GLU A 88 3.30 -1.00 -39.43
CA GLU A 88 3.47 -2.37 -39.89
C GLU A 88 4.86 -2.94 -39.52
N ILE A 89 5.91 -2.15 -39.60
CA ILE A 89 7.26 -2.55 -39.18
C ILE A 89 7.27 -2.91 -37.68
N VAL A 90 6.72 -2.04 -36.84
CA VAL A 90 6.68 -2.28 -35.39
C VAL A 90 5.82 -3.49 -35.06
N LEU A 91 4.65 -3.64 -35.71
CA LEU A 91 3.77 -4.80 -35.50
C LEU A 91 4.43 -6.10 -35.91
N SER A 92 5.14 -6.12 -37.08
CA SER A 92 5.88 -7.30 -37.52
C SER A 92 6.95 -7.71 -36.53
N PHE A 93 7.73 -6.74 -36.03
CA PHE A 93 8.75 -6.98 -35.02
C PHE A 93 8.16 -7.58 -33.72
N ILE A 94 7.03 -7.05 -33.24
CA ILE A 94 6.37 -7.56 -32.03
C ILE A 94 5.84 -8.97 -32.25
N ARG A 95 5.19 -9.22 -33.40
CA ARG A 95 4.61 -10.55 -33.78
C ARG A 95 5.69 -11.60 -33.98
N GLU A 96 6.78 -11.28 -34.66
CA GLU A 96 7.95 -12.16 -34.84
C GLU A 96 8.58 -12.54 -33.49
N GLY A 97 8.51 -11.64 -32.51
CA GLY A 97 8.87 -11.90 -31.13
C GLY A 97 7.89 -12.81 -30.39
N GLY A 98 6.79 -13.22 -31.04
CA GLY A 98 5.80 -14.17 -30.49
C GLY A 98 4.81 -13.55 -29.50
N ILE A 99 4.57 -12.24 -29.59
CA ILE A 99 3.48 -11.55 -28.88
C ILE A 99 2.22 -11.63 -29.77
N THR A 100 1.09 -11.91 -29.14
CA THR A 100 -0.20 -12.05 -29.85
C THR A 100 -0.89 -10.71 -30.04
N ASP A 101 -1.77 -10.62 -31.05
CA ASP A 101 -2.50 -9.37 -31.33
C ASP A 101 -3.41 -8.94 -30.15
N GLU A 102 -3.82 -9.86 -29.29
CA GLU A 102 -4.62 -9.58 -28.09
C GLU A 102 -3.84 -8.80 -27.03
N GLU A 103 -2.51 -8.90 -27.06
CA GLU A 103 -1.58 -8.23 -26.15
C GLU A 103 -1.13 -6.86 -26.70
N ILE A 104 -1.58 -6.48 -27.91
CA ILE A 104 -1.16 -5.27 -28.60
C ILE A 104 -2.29 -4.25 -28.62
N ILE A 105 -2.01 -3.04 -28.16
CA ILE A 105 -2.93 -1.90 -28.24
C ILE A 105 -2.32 -0.86 -29.16
N ILE A 106 -3.06 -0.51 -30.22
CA ILE A 106 -2.69 0.53 -31.17
C ILE A 106 -3.48 1.79 -30.82
N SER A 107 -2.78 2.85 -30.41
CA SER A 107 -3.40 4.13 -30.14
C SER A 107 -3.56 4.95 -31.43
N ALA A 108 -4.59 5.79 -31.49
CA ALA A 108 -4.73 6.74 -32.58
C ALA A 108 -3.55 7.72 -32.59
N PRO A 109 -2.93 7.99 -33.75
CA PRO A 109 -1.82 8.91 -33.83
C PRO A 109 -2.26 10.35 -33.51
N ALA A 110 -1.46 11.05 -32.72
CA ALA A 110 -1.63 12.47 -32.45
C ALA A 110 -0.91 13.31 -33.52
N VAL A 111 -1.65 14.06 -34.32
CA VAL A 111 -1.09 14.90 -35.40
C VAL A 111 -1.09 16.37 -34.98
N THR A 112 0.03 17.02 -35.14
CA THR A 112 0.22 18.45 -34.84
C THR A 112 0.61 19.20 -36.12
N ASP A 113 -0.17 20.23 -36.47
CA ASP A 113 0.25 21.24 -37.46
C ASP A 113 1.08 22.31 -36.73
N ARG A 114 2.38 22.30 -36.95
CA ARG A 114 3.32 23.20 -36.26
C ARG A 114 3.18 24.65 -36.70
N LEU A 115 2.57 24.92 -37.86
CA LEU A 115 2.29 26.29 -38.32
C LEU A 115 0.99 26.85 -37.73
N ALA A 116 0.13 26.00 -37.16
CA ALA A 116 -1.10 26.42 -36.50
C ALA A 116 -0.92 26.71 -35.00
N GLN A 117 0.29 26.56 -34.48
CA GLN A 117 0.59 26.82 -33.06
C GLN A 117 0.73 28.33 -32.77
N SER A 118 0.43 28.75 -31.54
CA SER A 118 0.54 30.16 -31.10
C SER A 118 1.98 30.72 -31.13
N TYR A 119 2.96 29.83 -30.98
CA TYR A 119 4.37 30.14 -31.12
C TYR A 119 4.98 29.28 -32.21
N ILE A 120 5.48 29.92 -33.27
CA ILE A 120 6.10 29.26 -34.41
C ILE A 120 7.62 29.51 -34.31
N PRO A 121 8.44 28.47 -34.05
CA PRO A 121 9.89 28.62 -34.07
C PRO A 121 10.40 29.05 -35.46
N ASP A 122 11.42 29.91 -35.49
CA ASP A 122 12.11 30.31 -36.73
C ASP A 122 12.78 29.08 -37.35
N ASN A 123 12.57 28.53 -38.41
CA ASN A 123 13.20 27.34 -39.04
C ASN A 123 12.48 26.00 -38.85
N ILE A 124 11.14 25.99 -38.95
CA ILE A 124 10.41 24.73 -39.06
C ILE A 124 10.70 24.09 -40.42
N LYS A 125 11.40 22.93 -40.43
CA LYS A 125 11.65 22.13 -41.65
C LYS A 125 10.41 21.35 -42.11
N PHE A 126 9.63 20.85 -41.17
CA PHE A 126 8.44 20.05 -41.44
C PHE A 126 7.22 20.67 -40.77
N ARG A 127 6.14 20.81 -41.54
CA ARG A 127 4.89 21.42 -41.07
C ARG A 127 4.13 20.48 -40.16
N TYR A 128 4.00 19.22 -40.55
CA TYR A 128 3.22 18.23 -39.80
C TYR A 128 4.15 17.31 -39.02
N GLN A 129 3.75 17.03 -37.81
CA GLN A 129 4.38 16.07 -36.92
C GLN A 129 3.29 15.13 -36.37
N ALA A 130 3.49 13.85 -36.51
CA ALA A 130 2.65 12.84 -35.87
C ALA A 130 3.44 12.09 -34.80
N GLU A 131 2.76 11.75 -33.73
CA GLU A 131 3.22 10.83 -32.72
C GLU A 131 2.24 9.67 -32.65
N ALA A 132 2.74 8.45 -32.83
CA ALA A 132 1.97 7.24 -32.75
C ALA A 132 2.57 6.31 -31.68
N VAL A 133 1.73 5.58 -30.99
CA VAL A 133 2.15 4.69 -29.91
C VAL A 133 1.52 3.32 -30.09
N ILE A 134 2.35 2.29 -30.08
CA ILE A 134 1.93 0.90 -29.97
C ILE A 134 2.33 0.41 -28.58
N THR A 135 1.37 -0.12 -27.84
CA THR A 135 1.60 -0.60 -26.47
C THR A 135 1.40 -2.10 -26.40
N VAL A 136 2.38 -2.79 -25.87
CA VAL A 136 2.32 -4.22 -25.57
C VAL A 136 1.94 -4.38 -24.10
N ILE A 137 0.88 -5.13 -23.81
CA ILE A 137 0.47 -5.50 -22.45
C ILE A 137 0.48 -7.02 -22.39
N SER A 138 1.50 -7.58 -21.77
CA SER A 138 1.71 -9.03 -21.82
C SER A 138 2.01 -9.61 -20.42
N PRO A 139 1.53 -10.83 -20.12
CA PRO A 139 1.96 -11.60 -18.97
C PRO A 139 3.33 -12.26 -19.19
N GLN A 140 3.84 -12.30 -20.43
CA GLN A 140 5.08 -12.93 -20.80
C GLN A 140 6.27 -11.98 -20.61
N VAL A 141 6.51 -11.58 -19.33
CA VAL A 141 7.48 -10.54 -18.99
C VAL A 141 8.87 -10.81 -19.56
N GLU A 142 9.38 -12.03 -19.42
CA GLU A 142 10.72 -12.40 -19.90
C GLU A 142 10.85 -12.25 -21.43
N LYS A 143 9.82 -12.67 -22.17
CA LYS A 143 9.80 -12.55 -23.64
C LYS A 143 9.80 -11.09 -24.09
N VAL A 144 9.00 -10.24 -23.43
CA VAL A 144 8.97 -8.80 -23.73
C VAL A 144 10.33 -8.16 -23.41
N MET A 145 10.96 -8.54 -22.31
CA MET A 145 12.31 -8.05 -21.96
C MET A 145 13.35 -8.45 -23.02
N GLU A 146 13.26 -9.67 -23.56
CA GLU A 146 14.13 -10.09 -24.66
C GLU A 146 13.92 -9.22 -25.92
N LEU A 147 12.65 -8.92 -26.26
CA LEU A 147 12.31 -8.04 -27.38
C LEU A 147 12.78 -6.60 -27.15
N MET A 148 12.65 -6.08 -25.94
CA MET A 148 13.20 -4.77 -25.59
C MET A 148 14.71 -4.70 -25.85
N GLY A 149 15.43 -5.78 -25.55
CA GLY A 149 16.87 -5.87 -25.89
C GLY A 149 17.17 -5.85 -27.38
N LYS A 150 16.20 -6.26 -28.23
CA LYS A 150 16.30 -6.28 -29.69
C LYS A 150 15.70 -5.03 -30.35
N GLN A 151 15.14 -4.10 -29.59
CA GLN A 151 14.47 -2.88 -30.10
C GLN A 151 15.33 -2.08 -31.09
N ILE A 152 16.65 -2.14 -30.97
CA ILE A 152 17.59 -1.49 -31.89
C ILE A 152 17.42 -1.98 -33.34
N GLU A 153 16.82 -3.16 -33.56
CA GLU A 153 16.58 -3.69 -34.91
C GLU A 153 15.58 -2.83 -35.68
N LEU A 154 14.61 -2.21 -35.00
CA LEU A 154 13.66 -1.26 -35.59
C LEU A 154 14.34 -0.08 -36.28
N MET A 155 15.51 0.34 -35.76
CA MET A 155 16.29 1.43 -36.38
C MET A 155 16.85 1.04 -37.76
N LYS A 156 17.13 -0.24 -38.00
CA LYS A 156 17.59 -0.73 -39.30
C LYS A 156 16.49 -0.59 -40.37
N ASP A 157 15.24 -0.72 -39.94
CA ASP A 157 14.06 -0.60 -40.78
C ASP A 157 13.53 0.83 -40.88
N GLY A 158 14.28 1.78 -40.24
CA GLY A 158 14.02 3.22 -40.30
C GLY A 158 13.05 3.74 -39.24
N VAL A 159 12.65 2.91 -38.27
CA VAL A 159 11.77 3.35 -37.16
C VAL A 159 12.59 3.71 -35.94
N ILE A 160 12.42 4.93 -35.46
CA ILE A 160 13.06 5.43 -34.25
C ILE A 160 12.00 5.48 -33.15
N ILE A 161 12.18 4.65 -32.13
CA ILE A 161 11.36 4.70 -30.94
C ILE A 161 11.83 5.85 -30.05
N SER A 162 10.92 6.74 -29.69
CA SER A 162 11.21 7.90 -28.83
C SER A 162 11.31 7.45 -27.39
N ASP A 163 12.34 7.97 -26.69
CA ASP A 163 12.46 7.80 -25.23
C ASP A 163 11.80 9.02 -24.56
N GLU A 164 10.55 8.86 -24.18
CA GLU A 164 9.79 9.91 -23.51
C GLU A 164 9.35 9.46 -22.14
N TYR A 165 9.40 10.36 -21.17
CA TYR A 165 9.05 10.10 -19.78
C TYR A 165 7.63 9.50 -19.61
N ASN A 166 6.68 9.90 -20.47
CA ASN A 166 5.29 9.43 -20.42
C ASN A 166 5.11 7.98 -20.88
N TYR A 167 6.12 7.41 -21.56
CA TYR A 167 6.04 6.08 -22.16
C TYR A 167 7.04 5.08 -21.57
N GLN A 168 7.42 5.29 -20.32
CA GLN A 168 8.31 4.36 -19.64
C GLN A 168 7.67 2.98 -19.48
N THR A 169 8.46 1.94 -19.70
CA THR A 169 8.01 0.56 -19.47
C THR A 169 7.65 0.33 -18.02
N GLN A 170 6.48 -0.25 -17.79
CA GLN A 170 5.98 -0.57 -16.47
C GLN A 170 5.93 -2.07 -16.28
N PHE A 171 6.51 -2.52 -15.18
CA PHE A 171 6.39 -3.91 -14.73
C PHE A 171 5.45 -3.94 -13.55
N GLU A 172 4.48 -4.85 -13.55
CA GLU A 172 3.45 -4.91 -12.53
C GLU A 172 3.33 -6.32 -11.95
N TYR A 173 3.00 -6.37 -10.68
CA TYR A 173 2.59 -7.61 -10.03
C TYR A 173 1.12 -7.52 -9.65
N THR A 174 0.26 -8.24 -10.36
CA THR A 174 -1.20 -8.16 -10.23
C THR A 174 -1.77 -9.21 -9.27
N ALA A 175 -0.99 -10.26 -8.94
CA ALA A 175 -1.40 -11.38 -8.09
C ALA A 175 -1.17 -11.13 -6.58
N LEU A 176 -1.17 -9.87 -6.15
CA LEU A 176 -0.92 -9.50 -4.75
C LEU A 176 -1.91 -10.18 -3.79
N ASN A 177 -3.18 -10.36 -4.19
CA ASN A 177 -4.21 -10.94 -3.33
C ASN A 177 -3.92 -12.40 -2.97
N ASP A 178 -3.20 -13.12 -3.81
CA ASP A 178 -2.89 -14.54 -3.59
C ASP A 178 -1.86 -14.74 -2.48
N ILE A 179 -0.93 -13.80 -2.34
CA ILE A 179 0.15 -13.87 -1.33
C ILE A 179 -0.15 -13.11 -0.04
N LYS A 180 -1.18 -12.24 -0.04
CA LYS A 180 -1.54 -11.44 1.14
C LYS A 180 -1.75 -12.27 2.42
N PRO A 181 -2.53 -13.37 2.41
CA PRO A 181 -2.79 -14.14 3.63
C PRO A 181 -1.51 -14.67 4.26
N GLU A 182 -0.62 -15.25 3.46
CA GLU A 182 0.65 -15.81 3.93
C GLU A 182 1.57 -14.74 4.50
N MET A 183 1.66 -13.58 3.84
CA MET A 183 2.48 -12.47 4.31
C MET A 183 1.97 -11.87 5.62
N VAL A 184 0.66 -11.77 5.79
CA VAL A 184 0.05 -11.29 7.05
C VAL A 184 0.31 -12.29 8.17
N GLU A 185 0.17 -13.59 7.90
CA GLU A 185 0.49 -14.64 8.86
C GLU A 185 1.96 -14.56 9.29
N GLU A 186 2.87 -14.46 8.33
CA GLU A 186 4.31 -14.34 8.60
C GLU A 186 4.62 -13.11 9.45
N ALA A 187 4.08 -11.93 9.10
CA ALA A 187 4.26 -10.69 9.84
C ALA A 187 3.72 -10.83 11.28
N THR A 188 2.54 -11.42 11.44
CA THR A 188 1.93 -11.63 12.76
C THR A 188 2.74 -12.60 13.61
N ARG A 189 3.25 -13.68 13.02
CA ARG A 189 4.12 -14.65 13.69
C ARG A 189 5.43 -14.00 14.15
N LYS A 190 6.04 -13.17 13.31
CA LYS A 190 7.25 -12.40 13.67
C LYS A 190 6.96 -11.40 14.79
N ALA A 191 5.83 -10.69 14.75
CA ALA A 191 5.40 -9.81 15.82
C ALA A 191 5.26 -10.55 17.15
N ARG A 192 4.62 -11.75 17.15
CA ARG A 192 4.47 -12.58 18.34
C ARG A 192 5.82 -13.03 18.91
N ALA A 193 6.75 -13.42 18.05
CA ALA A 193 8.09 -13.83 18.49
C ALA A 193 8.85 -12.69 19.19
N VAL A 194 8.70 -11.45 18.70
CA VAL A 194 9.26 -10.26 19.35
C VAL A 194 8.56 -9.99 20.69
N ALA A 195 7.22 -10.07 20.73
CA ALA A 195 6.46 -9.88 21.96
C ALA A 195 6.83 -10.90 23.05
N GLN A 196 7.09 -12.15 22.66
CA GLN A 196 7.52 -13.20 23.57
C GLN A 196 8.87 -12.87 24.19
N LYS A 197 9.84 -12.38 23.41
CA LYS A 197 11.15 -11.94 23.94
C LYS A 197 11.01 -10.81 24.97
N PHE A 198 10.14 -9.80 24.68
CA PHE A 198 9.86 -8.74 25.65
C PHE A 198 9.24 -9.25 26.94
N ALA A 199 8.33 -10.22 26.84
CA ALA A 199 7.72 -10.85 28.00
C ALA A 199 8.76 -11.62 28.83
N ASP A 200 9.60 -12.41 28.18
CA ASP A 200 10.67 -13.18 28.83
C ASP A 200 11.71 -12.27 29.51
N ASP A 201 12.13 -11.19 28.84
CA ASP A 201 13.10 -10.21 29.40
C ASP A 201 12.53 -9.41 30.59
N SER A 202 11.21 -9.36 30.72
CA SER A 202 10.50 -8.63 31.79
C SER A 202 9.97 -9.55 32.88
N ASP A 203 10.33 -10.81 32.90
CA ASP A 203 9.81 -11.87 33.79
C ASP A 203 8.26 -11.93 33.79
N CYS A 204 7.64 -11.60 32.66
CA CYS A 204 6.20 -11.63 32.46
C CYS A 204 5.79 -12.79 31.54
N LYS A 205 4.50 -13.11 31.51
CA LYS A 205 3.94 -14.07 30.55
C LYS A 205 3.22 -13.32 29.45
N LEU A 206 3.44 -13.72 28.19
CA LEU A 206 2.69 -13.19 27.06
C LEU A 206 1.23 -13.64 27.13
N GLY A 207 0.33 -12.67 27.12
CA GLY A 207 -1.12 -12.88 27.14
C GLY A 207 -1.74 -12.87 25.74
N ASN A 208 -3.03 -12.54 25.70
CA ASN A 208 -3.82 -12.50 24.49
C ASN A 208 -3.53 -11.24 23.64
N ILE A 209 -3.88 -11.32 22.36
CA ILE A 209 -3.90 -10.16 21.48
C ILE A 209 -5.04 -9.23 21.93
N ARG A 210 -4.73 -7.97 22.22
CA ARG A 210 -5.73 -6.92 22.47
C ARG A 210 -6.14 -6.19 21.22
N GLN A 211 -5.17 -5.95 20.38
CA GLN A 211 -5.37 -5.22 19.15
C GLN A 211 -4.36 -5.69 18.10
N ALA A 212 -4.82 -5.88 16.88
CA ALA A 212 -3.96 -6.10 15.74
C ALA A 212 -4.36 -5.13 14.63
N THR A 213 -3.38 -4.48 14.04
CA THR A 213 -3.56 -3.55 12.92
C THR A 213 -2.61 -3.95 11.81
N GLN A 214 -3.16 -4.31 10.68
CA GLN A 214 -2.41 -4.57 9.46
C GLN A 214 -2.10 -3.25 8.77
N GLY A 215 -0.83 -3.02 8.44
CA GLY A 215 -0.42 -1.91 7.60
C GLY A 215 -0.77 -2.15 6.12
N GLN A 216 -0.59 -1.11 5.32
CA GLN A 216 -0.74 -1.23 3.88
C GLN A 216 0.40 -2.06 3.29
N PHE A 217 0.10 -2.80 2.23
CA PHE A 217 1.11 -3.42 1.39
C PHE A 217 1.78 -2.34 0.54
N SER A 218 3.10 -2.30 0.57
CA SER A 218 3.89 -1.51 -0.37
C SER A 218 4.55 -2.43 -1.39
N ILE A 219 4.52 -2.01 -2.65
CA ILE A 219 5.21 -2.68 -3.76
C ILE A 219 6.22 -1.69 -4.28
N THR A 220 7.47 -2.03 -4.21
CA THR A 220 8.59 -1.24 -4.72
C THR A 220 9.44 -2.07 -5.67
N SER A 221 10.24 -1.44 -6.48
CA SER A 221 11.25 -2.09 -7.32
C SER A 221 12.51 -1.24 -7.33
N ASP A 222 13.63 -1.87 -7.59
CA ASP A 222 14.88 -1.18 -7.88
C ASP A 222 14.85 -0.67 -9.33
N GLU A 223 15.51 0.46 -9.59
CA GLU A 223 15.62 1.03 -10.94
C GLU A 223 16.42 0.13 -11.89
N THR A 224 17.36 -0.64 -11.37
CA THR A 224 18.19 -1.55 -12.18
C THR A 224 17.50 -2.87 -12.49
N THR A 225 16.54 -3.26 -11.67
CA THR A 225 15.77 -4.52 -11.82
C THR A 225 14.28 -4.25 -11.67
N PRO A 226 13.67 -3.42 -12.54
CA PRO A 226 12.29 -2.98 -12.39
C PRO A 226 11.26 -4.12 -12.49
N GLN A 227 11.63 -5.26 -13.06
CA GLN A 227 10.82 -6.47 -13.15
C GLN A 227 10.74 -7.23 -11.81
N ILE A 228 11.67 -7.00 -10.88
CA ILE A 228 11.63 -7.60 -9.54
C ILE A 228 10.90 -6.65 -8.60
N LYS A 229 9.82 -7.14 -7.98
CA LYS A 229 9.01 -6.37 -7.05
C LYS A 229 9.26 -6.82 -5.62
N ASN A 230 9.61 -5.89 -4.76
CA ASN A 230 9.69 -6.12 -3.32
C ASN A 230 8.35 -5.74 -2.68
N ILE A 231 7.66 -6.73 -2.18
CA ILE A 231 6.36 -6.58 -1.51
C ILE A 231 6.60 -6.63 -0.01
N ARG A 232 6.12 -5.60 0.68
CA ARG A 232 6.33 -5.44 2.10
C ARG A 232 5.03 -5.16 2.83
N VAL A 233 4.85 -5.78 4.01
CA VAL A 233 3.75 -5.47 4.93
C VAL A 233 4.27 -5.42 6.36
N VAL A 234 3.74 -4.49 7.15
CA VAL A 234 4.01 -4.38 8.58
C VAL A 234 2.71 -4.59 9.35
N THR A 235 2.71 -5.55 10.26
CA THR A 235 1.58 -5.77 11.19
C THR A 235 1.98 -5.28 12.58
N THR A 236 1.16 -4.41 13.17
CA THR A 236 1.33 -3.94 14.54
C THR A 236 0.36 -4.70 15.44
N VAL A 237 0.90 -5.33 16.49
CA VAL A 237 0.10 -6.13 17.42
C VAL A 237 0.37 -5.68 18.84
N LYS A 238 -0.71 -5.55 19.62
CA LYS A 238 -0.70 -5.22 21.03
C LYS A 238 -1.09 -6.47 21.82
N TYR A 239 -0.16 -6.95 22.64
CA TYR A 239 -0.34 -8.12 23.52
C TYR A 239 -0.45 -7.69 24.97
N GLU A 240 -1.24 -8.42 25.74
CA GLU A 240 -1.23 -8.32 27.22
C GLU A 240 0.04 -8.95 27.76
N LEU A 241 0.56 -8.39 28.86
CA LEU A 241 1.57 -9.00 29.72
C LEU A 241 0.94 -9.39 31.03
N LYS A 242 1.22 -10.61 31.52
CA LYS A 242 0.66 -11.19 32.76
C LYS A 242 1.77 -11.60 33.69
#